data_20b69c07c74e9dbd696bf53cf12c7944
#
_entry.id   20b69c07c74e9dbd696bf53cf12c7944
#
_cell.length_a   1.000
_cell.length_b   1.000
_cell.length_c   1.000
_cell.angle_alpha   90.00
_cell.angle_beta   90.00
_cell.angle_gamma   90.00
#
_symmetry.space_group_name_H-M   'P 1'
#
loop_
_entity.id
_entity.type
_entity.pdbx_description
1 polymer ?
#
loop_
_entity_poly.entity_id
_entity_poly.type
_entity_poly.pdbx_seq_one_letter_code
_entity_poly.pdbx_strand_id
1 'polypeptide(L)'
;MDYIRAILDGIAIAAIFNGAVTVLVLINPRYFIDSYPKAIQKAAPEQMTKKEKNINFIITIVICGICFIYSIASLIHSGISGFWNLFWMGYIQWSILNLGDFFLLDCLLFQGKYKDKIVIQGTEGHPDYEFSNWMKHLAIMEHFVVTPFLIISFVAAVQALIVGIL
;
A
#
# COMPACT_ATOMS: atom_id res chain seq x y z
N MET A 1 12.89 -7.98 21.01
CA MET A 1 12.56 -7.50 19.66
C MET A 1 13.81 -7.52 18.78
N ASP A 2 13.69 -8.01 17.55
CA ASP A 2 14.75 -7.95 16.54
C ASP A 2 14.42 -6.85 15.52
N TYR A 3 14.89 -5.65 15.78
CA TYR A 3 14.62 -4.47 14.95
C TYR A 3 15.24 -4.59 13.55
N ILE A 4 16.45 -5.16 13.45
CA ILE A 4 17.15 -5.31 12.17
C ILE A 4 16.33 -6.22 11.26
N ARG A 5 15.89 -7.35 11.77
CA ARG A 5 15.04 -8.27 11.05
C ARG A 5 13.72 -7.62 10.65
N ALA A 6 13.05 -6.93 11.58
CA ALA A 6 11.80 -6.24 11.26
C ALA A 6 11.96 -5.21 10.12
N ILE A 7 13.10 -4.50 10.09
CA ILE A 7 13.42 -3.55 9.00
C ILE A 7 13.68 -4.27 7.68
N LEU A 8 14.50 -5.32 7.68
CA LEU A 8 14.82 -6.06 6.45
C LEU A 8 13.59 -6.73 5.85
N ASP A 9 12.76 -7.35 6.68
CA ASP A 9 11.52 -7.97 6.24
C ASP A 9 10.50 -6.90 5.78
N GLY A 10 10.46 -5.74 6.44
CA GLY A 10 9.68 -4.58 5.99
C GLY A 10 10.11 -4.08 4.60
N ILE A 11 11.42 -4.03 4.32
CA ILE A 11 11.93 -3.69 2.99
C ILE A 11 11.52 -4.76 1.97
N ALA A 12 11.56 -6.04 2.33
CA ALA A 12 11.17 -7.12 1.44
C ALA A 12 9.68 -7.03 1.05
N ILE A 13 8.78 -6.86 2.03
CA ILE A 13 7.35 -6.71 1.71
C ILE A 13 7.05 -5.40 0.98
N ALA A 14 7.78 -4.31 1.26
CA ALA A 14 7.68 -3.07 0.51
C ALA A 14 8.09 -3.26 -0.96
N ALA A 15 9.15 -4.00 -1.23
CA ALA A 15 9.59 -4.31 -2.58
C ALA A 15 8.54 -5.16 -3.33
N ILE A 16 7.96 -6.17 -2.69
CA ILE A 16 6.90 -7.01 -3.26
C ILE A 16 5.67 -6.16 -3.60
N PHE A 17 5.17 -5.40 -2.64
CA PHE A 17 3.96 -4.59 -2.79
C PHE A 17 4.15 -3.51 -3.85
N ASN A 18 5.14 -2.63 -3.66
CA ASN A 18 5.37 -1.48 -4.55
C ASN A 18 5.78 -1.92 -5.96
N GLY A 19 6.54 -3.02 -6.08
CA GLY A 19 6.86 -3.60 -7.38
C GLY A 19 5.62 -4.09 -8.12
N ALA A 20 4.74 -4.82 -7.44
CA ALA A 20 3.50 -5.32 -8.03
C ALA A 20 2.56 -4.17 -8.43
N VAL A 21 2.33 -3.20 -7.53
CA VAL A 21 1.48 -2.02 -7.81
C VAL A 21 2.05 -1.22 -8.98
N THR A 22 3.37 -0.97 -9.02
CA THR A 22 4.01 -0.27 -10.13
C THR A 22 3.73 -0.93 -11.47
N VAL A 23 3.96 -2.24 -11.57
CA VAL A 23 3.72 -2.99 -12.82
C VAL A 23 2.26 -2.89 -13.24
N LEU A 24 1.33 -3.06 -12.32
CA LEU A 24 -0.10 -3.04 -12.61
C LEU A 24 -0.59 -1.65 -13.03
N VAL A 25 -0.14 -0.60 -12.36
CA VAL A 25 -0.48 0.79 -12.73
C VAL A 25 0.09 1.14 -14.10
N LEU A 26 1.30 0.69 -14.42
CA LEU A 26 1.89 0.93 -15.75
C LEU A 26 1.19 0.15 -16.86
N ILE A 27 0.56 -0.99 -16.56
CA ILE A 27 -0.29 -1.72 -17.50
C ILE A 27 -1.61 -0.99 -17.72
N ASN A 28 -2.28 -0.63 -16.63
CA ASN A 28 -3.54 0.11 -16.70
C ASN A 28 -3.82 0.84 -15.36
N PRO A 29 -3.60 2.16 -15.30
CA PRO A 29 -3.81 2.94 -14.08
C PRO A 29 -5.26 2.87 -13.57
N ARG A 30 -6.21 2.59 -14.45
CA ARG A 30 -7.63 2.46 -14.11
C ARG A 30 -7.92 1.34 -13.11
N TYR A 31 -7.05 0.32 -13.01
CA TYR A 31 -7.22 -0.73 -11.99
C TYR A 31 -7.16 -0.21 -10.55
N PHE A 32 -6.54 0.93 -10.35
CA PHE A 32 -6.39 1.57 -9.04
C PHE A 32 -7.18 2.89 -8.91
N ILE A 33 -8.18 3.12 -9.77
CA ILE A 33 -8.94 4.39 -9.76
C ILE A 33 -9.55 4.70 -8.38
N ASP A 34 -9.92 3.69 -7.60
CA ASP A 34 -10.47 3.87 -6.26
C ASP A 34 -9.44 4.44 -5.26
N SER A 35 -8.14 4.34 -5.58
CA SER A 35 -7.03 4.90 -4.82
C SER A 35 -6.59 6.29 -5.30
N TYR A 36 -7.29 6.88 -6.26
CA TYR A 36 -7.01 8.24 -6.73
C TYR A 36 -7.79 9.29 -5.91
N PRO A 37 -7.38 10.58 -5.95
CA PRO A 37 -8.17 11.66 -5.39
C PRO A 37 -9.62 11.61 -5.86
N LYS A 38 -10.55 11.84 -4.95
CA LYS A 38 -12.00 11.73 -5.23
C LYS A 38 -12.49 12.61 -6.38
N ALA A 39 -11.83 13.74 -6.61
CA ALA A 39 -12.17 14.61 -7.73
C ALA A 39 -11.82 13.96 -9.09
N ILE A 40 -10.67 13.29 -9.19
CA ILE A 40 -10.28 12.53 -10.40
C ILE A 40 -11.25 11.36 -10.62
N GLN A 41 -11.60 10.62 -9.56
CA GLN A 41 -12.57 9.52 -9.66
C GLN A 41 -13.91 9.99 -10.24
N LYS A 42 -14.37 11.19 -9.83
CA LYS A 42 -15.63 11.77 -10.33
C LYS A 42 -15.53 12.32 -11.76
N ALA A 43 -14.36 12.81 -12.14
CA ALA A 43 -14.10 13.36 -13.47
C ALA A 43 -13.92 12.26 -14.53
N ALA A 44 -13.59 11.04 -14.13
CA ALA A 44 -13.42 9.92 -15.04
C ALA A 44 -14.71 9.64 -15.81
N PRO A 45 -14.67 9.58 -17.18
CA PRO A 45 -15.86 9.52 -18.02
C PRO A 45 -16.65 8.22 -17.86
N GLU A 46 -15.99 7.16 -17.45
CA GLU A 46 -16.60 5.86 -17.25
C GLU A 46 -16.32 5.31 -15.86
N GLN A 47 -17.35 4.84 -15.20
CA GLN A 47 -17.20 4.08 -13.96
C GLN A 47 -16.63 2.69 -14.23
N MET A 48 -15.91 2.11 -13.27
CA MET A 48 -15.44 0.73 -13.36
C MET A 48 -16.61 -0.23 -13.53
N THR A 49 -16.50 -1.11 -14.51
CA THR A 49 -17.43 -2.23 -14.66
C THR A 49 -17.32 -3.20 -13.48
N LYS A 50 -18.35 -4.03 -13.27
CA LYS A 50 -18.28 -5.09 -12.23
C LYS A 50 -17.07 -6.01 -12.41
N LYS A 51 -16.73 -6.33 -13.68
CA LYS A 51 -15.57 -7.16 -14.00
C LYS A 51 -14.25 -6.51 -13.56
N GLU A 52 -14.07 -5.24 -13.87
CA GLU A 52 -12.88 -4.48 -13.47
C GLU A 52 -12.77 -4.38 -11.94
N LYS A 53 -13.87 -4.08 -11.24
CA LYS A 53 -13.90 -4.07 -9.78
C LYS A 53 -13.51 -5.41 -9.16
N ASN A 54 -14.02 -6.50 -9.71
CA ASN A 54 -13.67 -7.83 -9.23
C ASN A 54 -12.20 -8.16 -9.48
N ILE A 55 -11.66 -7.79 -10.65
CA ILE A 55 -10.23 -7.98 -10.97
C ILE A 55 -9.37 -7.18 -10.00
N ASN A 56 -9.67 -5.89 -9.79
CA ASN A 56 -8.97 -5.05 -8.83
C ASN A 56 -9.00 -5.65 -7.42
N PHE A 57 -10.17 -6.06 -6.95
CA PHE A 57 -10.35 -6.68 -5.64
C PHE A 57 -9.50 -7.95 -5.48
N ILE A 58 -9.52 -8.85 -6.47
CA ILE A 58 -8.73 -10.09 -6.45
C ILE A 58 -7.23 -9.77 -6.43
N ILE A 59 -6.77 -8.85 -7.29
CA ILE A 59 -5.37 -8.43 -7.34
C ILE A 59 -4.93 -7.87 -5.99
N THR A 60 -5.72 -6.97 -5.41
CA THR A 60 -5.43 -6.37 -4.09
C THR A 60 -5.33 -7.44 -3.00
N ILE A 61 -6.30 -8.35 -2.93
CA ILE A 61 -6.28 -9.47 -1.96
C ILE A 61 -5.03 -10.33 -2.15
N VAL A 62 -4.66 -10.66 -3.38
CA VAL A 62 -3.50 -11.51 -3.66
C VAL A 62 -2.21 -10.81 -3.20
N ILE A 63 -2.00 -9.56 -3.58
CA ILE A 63 -0.79 -8.81 -3.22
C ILE A 63 -0.72 -8.62 -1.69
N CYS A 64 -1.78 -8.13 -1.07
CA CYS A 64 -1.84 -7.95 0.38
C CYS A 64 -1.70 -9.28 1.13
N GLY A 65 -2.32 -10.34 0.60
CA GLY A 65 -2.22 -11.69 1.16
C GLY A 65 -0.79 -12.24 1.14
N ILE A 66 -0.06 -12.06 0.04
CA ILE A 66 1.37 -12.44 -0.05
C ILE A 66 2.18 -11.68 0.98
N CYS A 67 2.02 -10.37 1.09
CA CYS A 67 2.72 -9.55 2.08
C CYS A 67 2.38 -9.96 3.51
N PHE A 68 1.10 -10.25 3.78
CA PHE A 68 0.62 -10.68 5.09
C PHE A 68 1.20 -12.05 5.50
N ILE A 69 1.17 -13.03 4.59
CA ILE A 69 1.73 -14.37 4.82
C ILE A 69 3.24 -14.30 5.03
N TYR A 70 3.95 -13.52 4.21
CA TYR A 70 5.39 -13.30 4.39
C TYR A 70 5.70 -12.71 5.76
N SER A 71 4.97 -11.67 6.17
CA SER A 71 5.15 -11.02 7.47
C SER A 71 4.89 -12.00 8.64
N ILE A 72 3.83 -12.82 8.58
CA ILE A 72 3.58 -13.86 9.57
C ILE A 72 4.73 -14.87 9.62
N ALA A 73 5.17 -15.37 8.46
CA ALA A 73 6.28 -16.31 8.40
C ALA A 73 7.56 -15.72 9.02
N SER A 74 7.85 -14.44 8.75
CA SER A 74 8.95 -13.72 9.36
C SER A 74 8.84 -13.66 10.88
N LEU A 75 7.67 -13.33 11.42
CA LEU A 75 7.42 -13.28 12.86
C LEU A 75 7.61 -14.65 13.52
N ILE A 76 7.09 -15.72 12.91
CA ILE A 76 7.28 -17.10 13.40
C ILE A 76 8.77 -17.45 13.42
N HIS A 77 9.50 -17.22 12.32
CA HIS A 77 10.92 -17.52 12.21
C HIS A 77 11.81 -16.64 13.08
N SER A 78 11.30 -15.55 13.62
CA SER A 78 12.05 -14.70 14.56
C SER A 78 12.31 -15.42 15.91
N GLY A 79 11.50 -16.41 16.26
CA GLY A 79 11.51 -17.07 17.57
C GLY A 79 11.13 -16.16 18.74
N ILE A 80 10.64 -14.96 18.44
CA ILE A 80 10.25 -13.98 19.46
C ILE A 80 8.82 -14.29 19.91
N SER A 81 8.58 -14.16 21.21
CA SER A 81 7.28 -14.37 21.83
C SER A 81 6.78 -13.12 22.55
N GLY A 82 5.50 -13.15 22.87
CA GLY A 82 4.78 -12.09 23.57
C GLY A 82 4.16 -11.09 22.62
N PHE A 83 2.86 -10.82 22.86
CA PHE A 83 2.01 -10.01 22.01
C PHE A 83 2.65 -8.66 21.62
N TRP A 84 3.16 -7.90 22.57
CA TRP A 84 3.69 -6.57 22.28
C TRP A 84 4.99 -6.61 21.47
N ASN A 85 5.84 -7.62 21.64
CA ASN A 85 7.03 -7.78 20.82
C ASN A 85 6.65 -8.10 19.36
N LEU A 86 5.72 -9.01 19.15
CA LEU A 86 5.21 -9.40 17.84
C LEU A 86 4.47 -8.23 17.17
N PHE A 87 3.63 -7.52 17.93
CA PHE A 87 2.91 -6.33 17.47
C PHE A 87 3.89 -5.29 16.92
N TRP A 88 4.88 -4.89 17.70
CA TRP A 88 5.81 -3.85 17.27
C TRP A 88 6.71 -4.29 16.11
N MET A 89 7.08 -5.56 16.02
CA MET A 89 7.79 -6.08 14.85
C MET A 89 6.93 -6.00 13.59
N GLY A 90 5.69 -6.48 13.66
CA GLY A 90 4.75 -6.37 12.54
C GLY A 90 4.46 -4.90 12.19
N TYR A 91 4.25 -4.04 13.18
CA TYR A 91 4.02 -2.62 12.97
C TYR A 91 5.18 -1.94 12.22
N ILE A 92 6.43 -2.26 12.56
CA ILE A 92 7.61 -1.75 11.85
C ILE A 92 7.63 -2.24 10.41
N GLN A 93 7.39 -3.54 10.17
CA GLN A 93 7.37 -4.10 8.80
C GLN A 93 6.36 -3.38 7.91
N TRP A 94 5.12 -3.23 8.37
CA TRP A 94 4.06 -2.56 7.61
C TRP A 94 4.26 -1.05 7.51
N SER A 95 4.88 -0.42 8.50
CA SER A 95 5.26 1.00 8.42
C SER A 95 6.30 1.25 7.33
N ILE A 96 7.28 0.34 7.16
CA ILE A 96 8.27 0.44 6.08
C ILE A 96 7.61 0.24 4.72
N LEU A 97 6.65 -0.70 4.59
CA LEU A 97 5.87 -0.86 3.38
C LEU A 97 5.14 0.45 3.04
N ASN A 98 4.42 1.02 4.00
CA ASN A 98 3.66 2.26 3.84
C ASN A 98 4.54 3.45 3.47
N LEU A 99 5.70 3.59 4.10
CA LEU A 99 6.66 4.64 3.73
C LEU A 99 7.26 4.39 2.35
N GLY A 100 7.51 3.13 1.98
CA GLY A 100 7.93 2.75 0.65
C GLY A 100 6.88 3.13 -0.40
N ASP A 101 5.61 2.88 -0.12
CA ASP A 101 4.48 3.26 -0.97
C ASP A 101 4.47 4.79 -1.19
N PHE A 102 4.49 5.55 -0.12
CA PHE A 102 4.53 7.02 -0.20
C PHE A 102 5.74 7.53 -1.01
N PHE A 103 6.97 7.13 -0.65
CA PHE A 103 8.15 7.67 -1.29
C PHE A 103 8.38 7.13 -2.70
N LEU A 104 8.20 5.82 -2.92
CA LEU A 104 8.48 5.21 -4.22
C LEU A 104 7.32 5.39 -5.20
N LEU A 105 6.07 5.17 -4.78
CA LEU A 105 4.94 5.28 -5.68
C LEU A 105 4.48 6.73 -5.81
N ASP A 106 4.05 7.37 -4.74
CA ASP A 106 3.49 8.71 -4.83
C ASP A 106 4.51 9.77 -5.23
N CYS A 107 5.69 9.80 -4.59
CA CYS A 107 6.65 10.87 -4.84
C CYS A 107 7.51 10.61 -6.10
N LEU A 108 8.12 9.41 -6.23
CA LEU A 108 9.09 9.17 -7.29
C LEU A 108 8.46 8.70 -8.60
N LEU A 109 7.53 7.74 -8.53
CA LEU A 109 6.94 7.17 -9.75
C LEU A 109 5.78 8.00 -10.26
N PHE A 110 4.77 8.23 -9.46
CA PHE A 110 3.52 8.84 -9.91
C PHE A 110 3.66 10.35 -10.11
N GLN A 111 4.34 11.05 -9.22
CA GLN A 111 4.56 12.48 -9.35
C GLN A 111 5.90 12.86 -10.01
N GLY A 112 6.73 11.86 -10.32
CA GLY A 112 8.02 12.02 -10.99
C GLY A 112 8.05 11.41 -12.38
N LYS A 113 8.79 10.32 -12.53
CA LYS A 113 9.16 9.72 -13.83
C LYS A 113 7.99 9.24 -14.68
N TYR A 114 6.90 8.77 -14.06
CA TYR A 114 5.76 8.17 -14.76
C TYR A 114 4.45 8.96 -14.60
N LYS A 115 4.54 10.25 -14.29
CA LYS A 115 3.38 11.12 -14.10
C LYS A 115 2.37 10.98 -15.24
N ASP A 116 2.82 10.99 -16.50
CA ASP A 116 1.93 10.85 -17.65
C ASP A 116 1.29 9.46 -17.78
N LYS A 117 1.89 8.44 -17.17
CA LYS A 117 1.40 7.06 -17.24
C LYS A 117 0.27 6.75 -16.26
N ILE A 118 0.15 7.57 -15.22
CA ILE A 118 -0.91 7.42 -14.23
C ILE A 118 -2.18 8.19 -14.58
N VAL A 119 -2.13 9.03 -15.62
CA VAL A 119 -3.30 9.82 -16.04
C VAL A 119 -4.37 8.88 -16.60
N ILE A 120 -5.55 8.92 -15.98
CA ILE A 120 -6.71 8.16 -16.44
C ILE A 120 -7.29 8.86 -17.65
N GLN A 121 -7.54 8.10 -18.71
CA GLN A 121 -8.11 8.63 -19.95
C GLN A 121 -9.39 9.43 -19.68
N GLY A 122 -9.46 10.63 -20.22
CA GLY A 122 -10.57 11.57 -20.04
C GLY A 122 -10.47 12.44 -18.79
N THR A 123 -9.36 12.35 -18.04
CA THR A 123 -9.09 13.23 -16.89
C THR A 123 -7.81 14.04 -17.06
N GLU A 124 -7.30 14.14 -18.28
CA GLU A 124 -6.09 14.85 -18.64
C GLU A 124 -6.18 16.32 -18.20
N GLY A 125 -5.11 16.80 -17.58
CA GLY A 125 -5.05 18.19 -17.08
C GLY A 125 -5.84 18.46 -15.81
N HIS A 126 -6.40 17.43 -15.16
CA HIS A 126 -7.07 17.64 -13.88
C HIS A 126 -6.09 18.16 -12.82
N PRO A 127 -6.43 19.23 -12.07
CA PRO A 127 -5.50 19.87 -11.14
C PRO A 127 -5.01 18.97 -10.01
N ASP A 128 -5.74 17.91 -9.66
CA ASP A 128 -5.32 16.95 -8.62
C ASP A 128 -4.18 16.02 -9.07
N TYR A 129 -3.76 16.06 -10.34
CA TYR A 129 -2.49 15.46 -10.76
C TYR A 129 -1.27 16.32 -10.46
N GLU A 130 -1.46 17.58 -10.05
CA GLU A 130 -0.34 18.40 -9.60
C GLU A 130 0.14 17.94 -8.22
N PHE A 131 1.47 17.92 -8.02
CA PHE A 131 2.10 17.36 -6.82
C PHE A 131 1.49 17.86 -5.51
N SER A 132 1.28 19.17 -5.39
CA SER A 132 0.73 19.77 -4.18
C SER A 132 -0.70 19.31 -3.87
N ASN A 133 -1.53 19.15 -4.90
CA ASN A 133 -2.91 18.71 -4.77
C ASN A 133 -3.00 17.21 -4.50
N TRP A 134 -2.17 16.42 -5.19
CA TRP A 134 -2.04 14.99 -4.94
C TRP A 134 -1.68 14.71 -3.48
N MET A 135 -0.64 15.39 -2.98
CA MET A 135 -0.22 15.25 -1.58
C MET A 135 -1.30 15.68 -0.60
N LYS A 136 -1.97 16.80 -0.86
CA LYS A 136 -3.00 17.36 0.03
C LYS A 136 -4.28 16.52 0.05
N HIS A 137 -4.73 16.06 -1.12
CA HIS A 137 -6.05 15.44 -1.26
C HIS A 137 -6.03 13.91 -1.08
N LEU A 138 -4.84 13.32 -1.08
CA LEU A 138 -4.68 11.87 -0.96
C LEU A 138 -3.52 11.49 -0.03
N ALA A 139 -2.29 11.62 -0.49
CA ALA A 139 -1.14 10.91 0.05
C ALA A 139 -0.86 11.20 1.53
N ILE A 140 -0.89 12.47 1.96
CA ILE A 140 -0.58 12.83 3.35
C ILE A 140 -1.57 12.21 4.33
N MET A 141 -2.87 12.32 4.04
CA MET A 141 -3.90 11.74 4.92
C MET A 141 -3.84 10.24 4.96
N GLU A 142 -3.63 9.61 3.81
CA GLU A 142 -3.56 8.16 3.69
C GLU A 142 -2.34 7.61 4.45
N HIS A 143 -1.15 8.06 4.12
CA HIS A 143 0.09 7.48 4.61
C HIS A 143 0.49 7.91 6.03
N PHE A 144 0.07 9.07 6.51
CA PHE A 144 0.50 9.58 7.82
C PHE A 144 -0.61 9.63 8.88
N VAL A 145 -1.87 9.42 8.50
CA VAL A 145 -2.99 9.41 9.43
C VAL A 145 -3.74 8.09 9.39
N VAL A 146 -4.38 7.77 8.26
CA VAL A 146 -5.28 6.60 8.18
C VAL A 146 -4.50 5.30 8.29
N THR A 147 -3.52 5.11 7.44
CA THR A 147 -2.77 3.84 7.35
C THR A 147 -2.03 3.50 8.65
N PRO A 148 -1.20 4.38 9.26
CA PRO A 148 -0.48 4.03 10.48
C PRO A 148 -1.40 3.74 11.66
N PHE A 149 -2.38 4.60 11.91
CA PHE A 149 -3.19 4.51 13.12
C PHE A 149 -4.31 3.47 13.06
N LEU A 150 -4.85 3.20 11.88
CA LEU A 150 -5.96 2.26 11.73
C LEU A 150 -5.49 0.94 11.10
N ILE A 151 -4.94 0.98 9.88
CA ILE A 151 -4.68 -0.22 9.10
C ILE A 151 -3.49 -0.99 9.66
N ILE A 152 -2.33 -0.33 9.83
CA ILE A 152 -1.12 -1.00 10.31
C ILE A 152 -1.29 -1.50 11.74
N SER A 153 -1.89 -0.69 12.62
CA SER A 153 -2.16 -1.11 14.00
C SER A 153 -3.07 -2.32 14.05
N PHE A 154 -4.13 -2.36 13.23
CA PHE A 154 -5.04 -3.50 13.16
C PHE A 154 -4.32 -4.76 12.61
N VAL A 155 -3.60 -4.63 11.49
CA VAL A 155 -2.89 -5.75 10.87
C VAL A 155 -1.83 -6.31 11.79
N ALA A 156 -1.01 -5.45 12.43
CA ALA A 156 0.02 -5.87 13.38
C ALA A 156 -0.58 -6.58 14.61
N ALA A 157 -1.72 -6.11 15.12
CA ALA A 157 -2.41 -6.76 16.23
C ALA A 157 -2.93 -8.15 15.84
N VAL A 158 -3.55 -8.28 14.66
CA VAL A 158 -4.04 -9.57 14.15
C VAL A 158 -2.88 -10.54 13.96
N GLN A 159 -1.75 -10.10 13.39
CA GLN A 159 -0.56 -10.94 13.22
C GLN A 159 0.02 -11.41 14.55
N ALA A 160 0.13 -10.49 15.52
CA ALA A 160 0.63 -10.82 16.86
C ALA A 160 -0.26 -11.85 17.58
N LEU A 161 -1.59 -11.77 17.39
CA LEU A 161 -2.52 -12.77 17.91
C LEU A 161 -2.35 -14.13 17.21
N ILE A 162 -2.28 -14.16 15.88
CA ILE A 162 -2.12 -15.39 15.12
C ILE A 162 -0.82 -16.10 15.53
N VAL A 163 0.31 -15.38 15.53
CA VAL A 163 1.62 -15.96 15.87
C VAL A 163 1.71 -16.33 17.34
N GLY A 164 1.04 -15.59 18.22
CA GLY A 164 1.00 -15.88 19.65
C GLY A 164 0.19 -17.14 20.04
N ILE A 165 -0.66 -17.64 19.13
CA ILE A 165 -1.46 -18.87 19.32
C ILE A 165 -0.72 -20.10 18.76
N LEU A 166 0.13 -19.92 17.74
CA LEU A 166 0.93 -20.97 17.09
C LEU A 166 2.12 -21.38 17.94
#